data_d85da66784b512d61edf01b6ee9e14ff
#
_entry.id   d85da66784b512d61edf01b6ee9e14ff
#
_cell.length_a   1.000
_cell.length_b   1.000
_cell.length_c   1.000
_cell.angle_alpha   90.00
_cell.angle_beta   90.00
_cell.angle_gamma   90.00
#
_symmetry.space_group_name_H-M   'P 1'
#
loop_
_entity.id
_entity.type
_entity.pdbx_description
1 polymer ?
#
loop_
_entity_poly.entity_id
_entity_poly.type
_entity_poly.pdbx_seq_one_letter_code
_entity_poly.pdbx_strand_id
1 'polypeptide(L)'
;RRQRQMCIRDRSIAMAIDCFLAAGLTDFRLSIGEVEFFNGLTQTIKDEEVKTQLRELILNKNYFGLMEYVETLDLSDKIKDVFLHFNELNGDVAILDQAEAMVENEQSKKAIKRLRDVYDILKLYGKEQYVSFDLGMLNKHNYYTGIIFKGYTYGTGDAVLKGGRYDNLIEQFGKKAPSVGFAIVLDELMMALSRQGIHMEADHMDTMIIYKEATMKDAILRAEELRKEGKKVILERKNDLCSKADYERFAKEHRLGGILYFI
;
A
#
# COMPACT_ATOMS: atom_id res chain seq x y z
N ARG A 1 -25.42 5.45 6.06
CA ARG A 1 -24.60 4.32 5.51
C ARG A 1 -23.62 4.79 4.40
N ARG A 2 -24.04 5.59 3.40
CA ARG A 2 -23.14 6.10 2.33
C ARG A 2 -21.97 6.93 2.86
N GLN A 3 -22.18 7.82 3.82
CA GLN A 3 -21.11 8.64 4.43
C GLN A 3 -20.09 7.80 5.21
N ARG A 4 -20.50 6.73 5.92
CA ARG A 4 -19.55 5.83 6.60
C ARG A 4 -18.63 5.09 5.62
N GLN A 5 -19.14 4.69 4.46
CA GLN A 5 -18.33 3.97 3.45
C GLN A 5 -17.32 4.89 2.76
N MET A 6 -17.64 6.16 2.56
CA MET A 6 -16.73 7.17 2.03
C MET A 6 -15.59 7.45 3.00
N CYS A 7 -15.88 7.68 4.28
CA CYS A 7 -14.88 7.95 5.32
C CYS A 7 -13.89 6.80 5.59
N ILE A 8 -14.26 5.53 5.37
CA ILE A 8 -13.36 4.39 5.60
C ILE A 8 -12.27 4.34 4.51
N ARG A 9 -12.64 4.56 3.26
CA ARG A 9 -11.75 4.55 2.10
C ARG A 9 -10.65 5.62 2.23
N ASP A 10 -11.04 6.86 2.51
CA ASP A 10 -10.15 8.00 2.54
C ASP A 10 -9.19 7.92 3.73
N ARG A 11 -9.68 7.39 4.87
CA ARG A 11 -8.82 7.06 6.02
C ARG A 11 -7.81 5.97 5.72
N SER A 12 -8.14 4.98 4.87
CA SER A 12 -7.19 3.94 4.48
C SER A 12 -6.03 4.51 3.68
N ILE A 13 -6.28 5.47 2.77
CA ILE A 13 -5.23 6.16 2.02
C ILE A 13 -4.39 7.03 2.95
N ALA A 14 -5.02 7.82 3.83
CA ALA A 14 -4.32 8.63 4.81
C ALA A 14 -3.44 7.77 5.74
N MET A 15 -3.96 6.62 6.19
CA MET A 15 -3.21 5.65 7.01
C MET A 15 -2.03 5.05 6.23
N ALA A 16 -2.20 4.75 4.94
CA ALA A 16 -1.13 4.25 4.09
C ALA A 16 0.04 5.26 3.99
N ILE A 17 -0.29 6.55 3.88
CA ILE A 17 0.70 7.64 3.92
C ILE A 17 1.39 7.68 5.29
N ASP A 18 0.61 7.59 6.39
CA ASP A 18 1.17 7.58 7.76
C ASP A 18 2.12 6.41 7.98
N CYS A 19 1.81 5.23 7.44
CA CYS A 19 2.70 4.07 7.51
C CYS A 19 4.05 4.34 6.83
N PHE A 20 4.06 4.98 5.66
CA PHE A 20 5.30 5.34 4.98
C PHE A 20 6.11 6.37 5.75
N LEU A 21 5.45 7.42 6.26
CA LEU A 21 6.09 8.44 7.09
C LEU A 21 6.65 7.84 8.39
N ALA A 22 5.88 6.96 9.04
CA ALA A 22 6.33 6.26 10.25
C ALA A 22 7.51 5.31 10.00
N ALA A 23 7.63 4.75 8.79
CA ALA A 23 8.79 3.97 8.38
C ALA A 23 10.01 4.84 8.03
N GLY A 24 9.87 6.18 8.04
CA GLY A 24 10.94 7.12 7.73
C GLY A 24 11.05 7.51 6.26
N LEU A 25 10.16 7.03 5.39
CA LEU A 25 10.12 7.46 3.99
C LEU A 25 9.56 8.89 3.90
N THR A 26 10.26 9.77 3.20
CA THR A 26 9.84 11.16 2.95
C THR A 26 9.60 11.44 1.47
N ASP A 27 10.26 10.69 0.61
CA ASP A 27 10.12 10.81 -0.85
C ASP A 27 9.38 9.59 -1.40
N PHE A 28 8.06 9.73 -1.52
CA PHE A 28 7.17 8.72 -2.08
C PHE A 28 5.93 9.35 -2.70
N ARG A 29 5.24 8.58 -3.52
CA ARG A 29 3.94 8.96 -4.12
C ARG A 29 2.96 7.81 -3.99
N LEU A 30 1.74 8.13 -3.58
CA LEU A 30 0.59 7.26 -3.74
C LEU A 30 -0.14 7.65 -5.03
N SER A 31 -0.07 6.80 -6.03
CA SER A 31 -0.86 6.93 -7.24
C SER A 31 -2.24 6.37 -7.01
N ILE A 32 -3.29 7.12 -7.34
CA ILE A 32 -4.70 6.78 -7.07
C ILE A 32 -5.45 6.73 -8.40
N GLY A 33 -6.18 5.66 -8.63
CA GLY A 33 -7.05 5.46 -9.79
C GLY A 33 -8.46 5.05 -9.39
N GLU A 34 -9.35 5.03 -10.38
CA GLU A 34 -10.75 4.60 -10.19
C GLU A 34 -11.17 3.72 -11.38
N VAL A 35 -11.47 2.46 -11.12
CA VAL A 35 -11.82 1.44 -12.14
C VAL A 35 -13.02 1.85 -12.97
N GLU A 36 -13.99 2.53 -12.36
CA GLU A 36 -15.21 2.97 -13.02
C GLU A 36 -14.98 4.02 -14.11
N PHE A 37 -13.80 4.67 -14.15
CA PHE A 37 -13.43 5.54 -15.25
C PHE A 37 -13.34 4.74 -16.56
N PHE A 38 -12.56 3.66 -16.56
CA PHE A 38 -12.43 2.76 -17.72
C PHE A 38 -13.74 2.06 -18.05
N ASN A 39 -14.49 1.60 -17.05
CA ASN A 39 -15.78 0.95 -17.25
C ASN A 39 -16.77 1.91 -17.95
N GLY A 40 -16.75 3.19 -17.61
CA GLY A 40 -17.56 4.22 -18.27
C GLY A 40 -17.18 4.43 -19.74
N LEU A 41 -15.89 4.41 -20.07
CA LEU A 41 -15.42 4.54 -21.46
C LEU A 41 -15.84 3.33 -22.32
N THR A 42 -15.86 2.16 -21.71
CA THR A 42 -16.15 0.90 -22.42
C THR A 42 -17.62 0.45 -22.32
N GLN A 43 -18.49 1.24 -21.68
CA GLN A 43 -19.90 0.85 -21.44
C GLN A 43 -20.71 0.55 -22.72
N THR A 44 -20.39 1.20 -23.83
CA THR A 44 -21.06 1.00 -25.12
C THR A 44 -20.53 -0.21 -25.89
N ILE A 45 -19.36 -0.72 -25.53
CA ILE A 45 -18.74 -1.89 -26.14
C ILE A 45 -19.46 -3.13 -25.60
N LYS A 46 -20.09 -3.90 -26.49
CA LYS A 46 -20.80 -5.14 -26.13
C LYS A 46 -19.89 -6.36 -26.08
N ASP A 47 -18.81 -6.32 -26.85
CA ASP A 47 -17.84 -7.41 -26.95
C ASP A 47 -16.88 -7.40 -25.79
N GLU A 48 -16.93 -8.45 -24.97
CA GLU A 48 -16.05 -8.59 -23.80
C GLU A 48 -14.59 -8.89 -24.17
N GLU A 49 -14.35 -9.46 -25.37
CA GLU A 49 -12.97 -9.68 -25.85
C GLU A 49 -12.32 -8.34 -26.17
N VAL A 50 -13.05 -7.42 -26.80
CA VAL A 50 -12.58 -6.06 -27.07
C VAL A 50 -12.27 -5.32 -25.77
N LYS A 51 -13.14 -5.40 -24.76
CA LYS A 51 -12.87 -4.77 -23.44
C LYS A 51 -11.64 -5.36 -22.79
N THR A 52 -11.47 -6.67 -22.88
CA THR A 52 -10.32 -7.37 -22.30
C THR A 52 -9.03 -6.93 -22.99
N GLN A 53 -9.03 -6.86 -24.32
CA GLN A 53 -7.86 -6.42 -25.10
C GLN A 53 -7.48 -4.97 -24.77
N LEU A 54 -8.44 -4.04 -24.72
CA LEU A 54 -8.20 -2.66 -24.30
C LEU A 54 -7.59 -2.60 -22.90
N ARG A 55 -8.13 -3.38 -21.96
CA ARG A 55 -7.63 -3.47 -20.59
C ARG A 55 -6.20 -3.99 -20.53
N GLU A 56 -5.88 -5.04 -21.28
CA GLU A 56 -4.53 -5.62 -21.32
C GLU A 56 -3.50 -4.64 -21.90
N LEU A 57 -3.85 -3.93 -22.97
CA LEU A 57 -2.98 -2.91 -23.55
C LEU A 57 -2.65 -1.79 -22.52
N ILE A 58 -3.65 -1.32 -21.79
CA ILE A 58 -3.47 -0.31 -20.74
C ILE A 58 -2.65 -0.86 -19.57
N LEU A 59 -2.95 -2.08 -19.08
CA LEU A 59 -2.23 -2.72 -17.97
C LEU A 59 -0.74 -2.91 -18.29
N ASN A 60 -0.44 -3.26 -19.54
CA ASN A 60 0.92 -3.46 -20.04
C ASN A 60 1.60 -2.16 -20.46
N LYS A 61 0.92 -0.99 -20.31
CA LYS A 61 1.38 0.32 -20.78
C LYS A 61 1.78 0.34 -22.27
N ASN A 62 1.16 -0.53 -23.07
CA ASN A 62 1.36 -0.58 -24.50
C ASN A 62 0.44 0.44 -25.18
N TYR A 63 0.75 1.71 -25.00
CA TYR A 63 -0.08 2.80 -25.54
C TYR A 63 -0.03 2.88 -27.06
N PHE A 64 1.08 2.49 -27.70
CA PHE A 64 1.15 2.42 -29.15
C PHE A 64 0.16 1.37 -29.68
N GLY A 65 0.19 0.17 -29.16
CA GLY A 65 -0.78 -0.86 -29.52
C GLY A 65 -2.22 -0.48 -29.17
N LEU A 66 -2.43 0.29 -28.09
CA LEU A 66 -3.76 0.82 -27.73
C LEU A 66 -4.28 1.77 -28.81
N MET A 67 -3.45 2.70 -29.28
CA MET A 67 -3.82 3.66 -30.34
C MET A 67 -4.17 2.93 -31.64
N GLU A 68 -3.31 2.01 -32.09
CA GLU A 68 -3.59 1.22 -33.30
C GLU A 68 -4.89 0.41 -33.19
N TYR A 69 -5.10 -0.23 -32.03
CA TYR A 69 -6.28 -1.05 -31.81
C TYR A 69 -7.57 -0.23 -31.79
N VAL A 70 -7.56 0.90 -31.10
CA VAL A 70 -8.72 1.81 -30.98
C VAL A 70 -9.17 2.34 -32.35
N GLU A 71 -8.24 2.60 -33.26
CA GLU A 71 -8.57 3.05 -34.61
C GLU A 71 -9.39 2.01 -35.40
N THR A 72 -9.23 0.71 -35.12
CA THR A 72 -9.97 -0.37 -35.74
C THR A 72 -11.38 -0.55 -35.21
N LEU A 73 -11.70 0.05 -34.07
CA LEU A 73 -12.98 -0.11 -33.38
C LEU A 73 -14.02 0.90 -33.85
N ASP A 74 -15.28 0.48 -33.89
CA ASP A 74 -16.42 1.36 -34.11
C ASP A 74 -16.83 2.06 -32.79
N LEU A 75 -16.06 3.08 -32.45
CA LEU A 75 -16.28 3.94 -31.26
C LEU A 75 -16.50 5.39 -31.70
N SER A 76 -17.19 6.16 -30.87
CA SER A 76 -17.32 7.60 -31.11
C SER A 76 -15.96 8.30 -31.08
N ASP A 77 -15.78 9.35 -31.89
CA ASP A 77 -14.54 10.11 -31.99
C ASP A 77 -14.05 10.59 -30.61
N LYS A 78 -14.97 10.97 -29.73
CA LYS A 78 -14.62 11.38 -28.36
C LYS A 78 -14.06 10.28 -27.50
N ILE A 79 -14.61 9.07 -27.59
CA ILE A 79 -14.06 7.92 -26.85
C ILE A 79 -12.70 7.54 -27.43
N LYS A 80 -12.54 7.57 -28.75
CA LYS A 80 -11.25 7.36 -29.40
C LYS A 80 -10.23 8.38 -28.92
N ASP A 81 -10.57 9.65 -28.87
CA ASP A 81 -9.70 10.74 -28.41
C ASP A 81 -9.21 10.51 -26.97
N VAL A 82 -10.08 10.05 -26.06
CA VAL A 82 -9.67 9.68 -24.69
C VAL A 82 -8.63 8.57 -24.70
N PHE A 83 -8.82 7.51 -25.50
CA PHE A 83 -7.87 6.42 -25.57
C PHE A 83 -6.54 6.80 -26.24
N LEU A 84 -6.57 7.70 -27.22
CA LEU A 84 -5.36 8.21 -27.88
C LEU A 84 -4.47 9.01 -26.93
N HIS A 85 -5.07 9.74 -25.98
CA HIS A 85 -4.37 10.52 -24.97
C HIS A 85 -4.26 9.81 -23.60
N PHE A 86 -4.55 8.52 -23.54
CA PHE A 86 -4.66 7.78 -22.27
C PHE A 86 -3.35 7.76 -21.48
N ASN A 87 -2.21 7.80 -22.15
CA ASN A 87 -0.89 7.90 -21.53
C ASN A 87 -0.65 9.22 -20.78
N GLU A 88 -1.41 10.27 -21.12
CA GLU A 88 -1.32 11.60 -20.52
C GLU A 88 -2.22 11.74 -19.29
N LEU A 89 -3.16 10.79 -19.08
CA LEU A 89 -4.13 10.82 -17.99
C LEU A 89 -3.52 10.33 -16.66
N ASN A 90 -2.30 10.81 -16.36
CA ASN A 90 -1.62 10.59 -15.09
C ASN A 90 -0.87 11.87 -14.67
N GLY A 91 -0.91 12.20 -13.38
CA GLY A 91 -0.25 13.40 -12.87
C GLY A 91 -0.83 13.88 -11.54
N ASP A 92 -0.74 15.17 -11.31
CA ASP A 92 -1.33 15.85 -10.15
C ASP A 92 -2.86 16.02 -10.28
N VAL A 93 -3.46 16.77 -9.38
CA VAL A 93 -4.92 16.98 -9.38
C VAL A 93 -5.45 17.64 -10.65
N ALA A 94 -4.64 18.39 -11.39
CA ALA A 94 -5.04 19.08 -12.61
C ALA A 94 -5.44 18.10 -13.73
N ILE A 95 -4.91 16.87 -13.70
CA ILE A 95 -5.29 15.82 -14.66
C ILE A 95 -6.78 15.46 -14.58
N LEU A 96 -7.40 15.66 -13.42
CA LEU A 96 -8.83 15.40 -13.25
C LEU A 96 -9.69 16.41 -14.02
N ASP A 97 -9.24 17.66 -14.18
CA ASP A 97 -9.91 18.69 -14.98
C ASP A 97 -9.80 18.35 -16.46
N GLN A 98 -8.62 17.93 -16.90
CA GLN A 98 -8.39 17.51 -18.28
C GLN A 98 -9.27 16.30 -18.65
N ALA A 99 -9.25 15.26 -17.81
CA ALA A 99 -10.05 14.07 -18.02
C ALA A 99 -11.56 14.35 -18.03
N GLU A 100 -12.04 15.27 -17.17
CA GLU A 100 -13.45 15.64 -17.12
C GLU A 100 -13.89 16.35 -18.40
N ALA A 101 -13.03 17.19 -18.98
CA ALA A 101 -13.30 17.85 -20.26
C ALA A 101 -13.37 16.88 -21.44
N MET A 102 -12.67 15.75 -21.40
CA MET A 102 -12.61 14.76 -22.47
C MET A 102 -13.78 13.77 -22.44
N VAL A 103 -14.44 13.55 -21.29
CA VAL A 103 -15.47 12.54 -21.14
C VAL A 103 -16.88 13.10 -21.12
N GLU A 104 -17.83 12.42 -21.78
CA GLU A 104 -19.24 12.80 -21.75
C GLU A 104 -20.10 11.89 -20.90
N ASN A 105 -19.67 10.63 -20.74
CA ASN A 105 -20.48 9.64 -20.04
C ASN A 105 -20.50 9.89 -18.50
N GLU A 106 -21.67 9.71 -17.93
CA GLU A 106 -21.91 9.95 -16.51
C GLU A 106 -21.11 9.06 -15.56
N GLN A 107 -20.75 7.85 -16.00
CA GLN A 107 -20.01 6.90 -15.17
C GLN A 107 -18.57 7.37 -14.97
N SER A 108 -17.88 7.75 -16.04
CA SER A 108 -16.52 8.30 -15.97
C SER A 108 -16.49 9.64 -15.22
N LYS A 109 -17.47 10.53 -15.43
CA LYS A 109 -17.60 11.79 -14.66
C LYS A 109 -17.76 11.51 -13.15
N LYS A 110 -18.58 10.53 -12.77
CA LYS A 110 -18.73 10.13 -11.37
C LYS A 110 -17.44 9.54 -10.79
N ALA A 111 -16.65 8.82 -11.60
CA ALA A 111 -15.35 8.31 -11.20
C ALA A 111 -14.37 9.45 -10.90
N ILE A 112 -14.27 10.44 -11.82
CA ILE A 112 -13.45 11.62 -11.63
C ILE A 112 -13.89 12.41 -10.39
N LYS A 113 -15.20 12.64 -10.21
CA LYS A 113 -15.73 13.29 -9.02
C LYS A 113 -15.30 12.58 -7.73
N ARG A 114 -15.33 11.25 -7.70
CA ARG A 114 -14.86 10.49 -6.52
C ARG A 114 -13.38 10.69 -6.23
N LEU A 115 -12.54 10.81 -7.27
CA LEU A 115 -11.12 11.11 -7.09
C LEU A 115 -10.92 12.53 -6.52
N ARG A 116 -11.71 13.53 -6.97
CA ARG A 116 -11.69 14.86 -6.36
C ARG A 116 -12.13 14.85 -4.90
N ASP A 117 -13.23 14.15 -4.58
CA ASP A 117 -13.70 14.00 -3.20
C ASP A 117 -12.62 13.41 -2.30
N VAL A 118 -11.83 12.43 -2.80
CA VAL A 118 -10.67 11.85 -2.07
C VAL A 118 -9.58 12.89 -1.88
N TYR A 119 -9.23 13.64 -2.93
CA TYR A 119 -8.21 14.69 -2.85
C TYR A 119 -8.57 15.76 -1.82
N ASP A 120 -9.81 16.23 -1.83
CA ASP A 120 -10.30 17.24 -0.89
C ASP A 120 -10.22 16.75 0.56
N ILE A 121 -10.52 15.47 0.80
CA ILE A 121 -10.40 14.89 2.13
C ILE A 121 -8.92 14.75 2.53
N LEU A 122 -8.04 14.30 1.63
CA LEU A 122 -6.61 14.21 1.89
C LEU A 122 -5.99 15.58 2.17
N LYS A 123 -6.51 16.64 1.52
CA LYS A 123 -6.14 18.03 1.82
C LYS A 123 -6.52 18.44 3.24
N LEU A 124 -7.67 18.00 3.76
CA LEU A 124 -8.03 18.22 5.17
C LEU A 124 -7.08 17.51 6.15
N TYR A 125 -6.46 16.39 5.72
CA TYR A 125 -5.41 15.70 6.48
C TYR A 125 -4.01 16.29 6.27
N GLY A 126 -3.82 17.29 5.38
CA GLY A 126 -2.52 17.85 5.00
C GLY A 126 -1.63 16.82 4.29
N LYS A 127 -2.22 15.96 3.48
CA LYS A 127 -1.53 14.83 2.82
C LYS A 127 -1.62 14.87 1.28
N GLU A 128 -2.17 15.92 0.71
CA GLU A 128 -2.35 16.09 -0.73
C GLU A 128 -1.04 16.08 -1.51
N GLN A 129 0.06 16.50 -0.90
CA GLN A 129 1.38 16.51 -1.55
C GLN A 129 1.96 15.12 -1.79
N TYR A 130 1.42 14.08 -1.16
CA TYR A 130 1.89 12.70 -1.31
C TYR A 130 1.12 11.91 -2.36
N VAL A 131 0.12 12.50 -3.01
CA VAL A 131 -0.72 11.78 -3.95
C VAL A 131 -0.57 12.27 -5.38
N SER A 132 -0.82 11.37 -6.31
CA SER A 132 -1.00 11.62 -7.74
C SER A 132 -2.18 10.79 -8.24
N PHE A 133 -2.65 11.07 -9.44
CA PHE A 133 -3.76 10.37 -10.07
C PHE A 133 -3.29 9.64 -11.32
N ASP A 134 -3.80 8.44 -11.54
CA ASP A 134 -3.54 7.62 -12.74
C ASP A 134 -4.87 6.97 -13.14
N LEU A 135 -5.51 7.52 -14.17
CA LEU A 135 -6.79 7.03 -14.66
C LEU A 135 -6.65 5.72 -15.47
N GLY A 136 -5.42 5.37 -15.84
CA GLY A 136 -5.05 4.07 -16.41
C GLY A 136 -4.80 2.98 -15.38
N MET A 137 -4.95 3.28 -14.10
CA MET A 137 -4.74 2.28 -13.07
C MET A 137 -5.88 1.29 -13.03
N LEU A 138 -5.63 0.11 -13.57
CA LEU A 138 -6.54 -1.03 -13.57
C LEU A 138 -5.93 -2.18 -12.77
N ASN A 139 -6.73 -3.20 -12.48
CA ASN A 139 -6.23 -4.44 -11.90
C ASN A 139 -6.36 -5.65 -12.84
N LYS A 140 -5.45 -6.59 -12.69
CA LYS A 140 -5.40 -7.79 -13.54
C LYS A 140 -6.57 -8.75 -13.27
N HIS A 141 -7.11 -8.79 -12.07
CA HIS A 141 -8.06 -9.82 -11.63
C HIS A 141 -9.48 -9.29 -11.35
N ASN A 142 -9.81 -8.07 -11.73
CA ASN A 142 -11.15 -7.46 -11.61
C ASN A 142 -11.79 -7.51 -10.20
N TYR A 143 -11.02 -7.72 -9.13
CA TYR A 143 -11.60 -7.77 -7.80
C TYR A 143 -11.79 -6.38 -7.16
N TYR A 144 -11.06 -5.35 -7.61
CA TYR A 144 -11.33 -3.98 -7.21
C TYR A 144 -12.52 -3.42 -7.99
N THR A 145 -13.44 -2.79 -7.26
CA THR A 145 -14.72 -2.27 -7.78
C THR A 145 -14.83 -0.76 -7.70
N GLY A 146 -13.74 -0.07 -7.43
CA GLY A 146 -13.74 1.36 -7.24
C GLY A 146 -12.31 1.90 -7.19
N ILE A 147 -12.00 2.70 -6.17
CA ILE A 147 -10.68 3.27 -6.01
C ILE A 147 -9.62 2.20 -5.81
N ILE A 148 -8.54 2.35 -6.55
CA ILE A 148 -7.29 1.60 -6.41
C ILE A 148 -6.20 2.60 -6.06
N PHE A 149 -5.22 2.20 -5.25
CA PHE A 149 -4.05 3.01 -4.99
C PHE A 149 -2.79 2.16 -4.83
N LYS A 150 -1.67 2.70 -5.28
CA LYS A 150 -0.35 2.08 -5.19
C LYS A 150 0.65 3.10 -4.67
N GLY A 151 1.49 2.68 -3.75
CA GLY A 151 2.56 3.52 -3.21
C GLY A 151 3.89 3.18 -3.85
N TYR A 152 4.57 4.18 -4.36
CA TYR A 152 5.88 4.08 -4.99
C TYR A 152 6.88 4.95 -4.27
N THR A 153 8.12 4.51 -4.21
CA THR A 153 9.23 5.29 -3.70
C THR A 153 10.51 4.96 -4.48
N TYR A 154 11.52 5.79 -4.31
CA TYR A 154 12.82 5.56 -4.93
C TYR A 154 13.48 4.28 -4.39
N GLY A 155 14.16 3.58 -5.28
CA GLY A 155 14.95 2.40 -4.92
C GLY A 155 14.22 1.06 -4.99
N THR A 156 12.97 1.03 -5.50
CA THR A 156 12.22 -0.21 -5.75
C THR A 156 11.85 -0.35 -7.22
N GLY A 157 11.65 -1.58 -7.67
CA GLY A 157 11.21 -1.88 -9.04
C GLY A 157 9.69 -2.00 -9.19
N ASP A 158 8.97 -2.14 -8.10
CA ASP A 158 7.50 -2.27 -8.06
C ASP A 158 6.92 -1.43 -6.91
N ALA A 159 5.59 -1.37 -6.81
CA ALA A 159 4.90 -0.67 -5.76
C ALA A 159 5.14 -1.31 -4.38
N VAL A 160 5.59 -0.50 -3.43
CA VAL A 160 5.81 -0.89 -2.02
C VAL A 160 4.49 -1.11 -1.29
N LEU A 161 3.42 -0.46 -1.76
CA LEU A 161 2.08 -0.57 -1.17
C LEU A 161 1.05 -0.71 -2.28
N LYS A 162 0.09 -1.61 -2.09
CA LYS A 162 -1.02 -1.84 -3.02
C LYS A 162 -2.32 -1.93 -2.23
N GLY A 163 -3.35 -1.20 -2.65
CA GLY A 163 -4.64 -1.19 -1.98
C GLY A 163 -5.79 -0.79 -2.89
N GLY A 164 -7.01 -0.92 -2.38
CA GLY A 164 -8.20 -0.51 -3.10
C GLY A 164 -9.49 -0.97 -2.44
N ARG A 165 -10.59 -0.64 -3.11
CA ARG A 165 -11.94 -1.04 -2.71
C ARG A 165 -12.38 -2.28 -3.47
N TYR A 166 -12.95 -3.25 -2.77
CA TYR A 166 -13.49 -4.48 -3.32
C TYR A 166 -14.83 -4.81 -2.65
N ASP A 167 -15.90 -4.77 -3.44
CA ASP A 167 -17.26 -4.96 -2.92
C ASP A 167 -17.76 -6.39 -3.11
N ASN A 168 -17.23 -7.12 -4.11
CA ASN A 168 -17.74 -8.41 -4.54
C ASN A 168 -16.87 -9.60 -4.05
N LEU A 169 -15.67 -9.35 -3.54
CA LEU A 169 -14.75 -10.44 -3.18
C LEU A 169 -15.33 -11.31 -2.05
N ILE A 170 -15.92 -10.69 -1.03
CA ILE A 170 -16.46 -11.40 0.13
C ILE A 170 -17.80 -12.09 -0.23
N GLU A 171 -18.49 -11.65 -1.29
CA GLU A 171 -19.73 -12.29 -1.76
C GLU A 171 -19.50 -13.75 -2.19
N GLN A 172 -18.29 -14.07 -2.71
CA GLN A 172 -17.91 -15.44 -3.05
C GLN A 172 -17.91 -16.39 -1.83
N PHE A 173 -17.83 -15.82 -0.64
CA PHE A 173 -17.91 -16.55 0.65
C PHE A 173 -19.30 -16.43 1.31
N GLY A 174 -20.34 -16.04 0.52
CA GLY A 174 -21.74 -16.05 0.94
C GLY A 174 -22.26 -14.77 1.62
N LYS A 175 -21.46 -13.68 1.69
CA LYS A 175 -21.90 -12.43 2.33
C LYS A 175 -21.52 -11.20 1.52
N LYS A 176 -22.49 -10.38 1.13
CA LYS A 176 -22.23 -9.05 0.54
C LYS A 176 -21.65 -8.11 1.60
N ALA A 177 -20.37 -7.80 1.50
CA ALA A 177 -19.70 -6.86 2.40
C ALA A 177 -18.70 -6.02 1.62
N PRO A 178 -19.02 -4.74 1.32
CA PRO A 178 -18.06 -3.80 0.75
C PRO A 178 -16.84 -3.67 1.66
N SER A 179 -15.66 -3.79 1.09
CA SER A 179 -14.41 -3.78 1.84
C SER A 179 -13.39 -2.86 1.17
N VAL A 180 -12.50 -2.32 1.97
CA VAL A 180 -11.35 -1.54 1.55
C VAL A 180 -10.16 -1.92 2.41
N GLY A 181 -8.99 -1.96 1.82
CA GLY A 181 -7.76 -2.25 2.54
C GLY A 181 -6.54 -2.04 1.67
N PHE A 182 -5.39 -2.20 2.29
CA PHE A 182 -4.10 -2.18 1.60
C PHE A 182 -3.12 -3.15 2.25
N ALA A 183 -2.09 -3.49 1.51
CA ALA A 183 -0.96 -4.26 1.99
C ALA A 183 0.34 -3.53 1.66
N ILE A 184 1.29 -3.57 2.57
CA ILE A 184 2.67 -3.12 2.37
C ILE A 184 3.51 -4.37 2.06
N VAL A 185 4.25 -4.32 0.97
CA VAL A 185 5.21 -5.36 0.58
C VAL A 185 6.49 -5.10 1.38
N LEU A 186 6.67 -5.86 2.45
CA LEU A 186 7.74 -5.60 3.42
C LEU A 186 9.14 -5.67 2.79
N ASP A 187 9.37 -6.62 1.90
CA ASP A 187 10.66 -6.77 1.21
C ASP A 187 10.99 -5.53 0.36
N GLU A 188 10.01 -4.99 -0.37
CA GLU A 188 10.17 -3.75 -1.14
C GLU A 188 10.40 -2.54 -0.22
N LEU A 189 9.67 -2.46 0.91
CA LEU A 189 9.88 -1.40 1.89
C LEU A 189 11.30 -1.45 2.48
N MET A 190 11.76 -2.62 2.91
CA MET A 190 13.10 -2.79 3.47
C MET A 190 14.19 -2.47 2.45
N MET A 191 14.00 -2.86 1.19
CA MET A 191 14.90 -2.52 0.10
C MET A 191 14.95 -1.01 -0.14
N ALA A 192 13.79 -0.35 -0.16
CA ALA A 192 13.71 1.10 -0.31
C ALA A 192 14.45 1.84 0.81
N LEU A 193 14.16 1.48 2.07
CA LEU A 193 14.81 2.06 3.24
C LEU A 193 16.35 1.91 3.18
N SER A 194 16.80 0.69 2.87
CA SER A 194 18.25 0.41 2.74
C SER A 194 18.91 1.24 1.64
N ARG A 195 18.30 1.34 0.45
CA ARG A 195 18.83 2.10 -0.69
C ARG A 195 18.81 3.61 -0.48
N GLN A 196 17.86 4.08 0.33
CA GLN A 196 17.78 5.50 0.72
C GLN A 196 18.66 5.83 1.93
N GLY A 197 19.38 4.85 2.49
CA GLY A 197 20.21 5.05 3.67
C GLY A 197 19.43 5.34 4.94
N ILE A 198 18.13 4.97 4.97
CA ILE A 198 17.29 5.12 6.14
C ILE A 198 17.51 3.90 7.04
N HIS A 199 18.25 4.12 8.10
CA HIS A 199 18.53 3.08 9.09
C HIS A 199 17.46 3.12 10.18
N MET A 200 16.72 2.04 10.30
CA MET A 200 15.92 1.82 11.50
C MET A 200 16.89 1.31 12.58
N GLU A 201 16.99 2.04 13.68
CA GLU A 201 17.68 1.51 14.84
C GLU A 201 16.94 0.26 15.29
N ALA A 202 17.63 -0.88 15.30
CA ALA A 202 17.08 -2.08 15.88
C ALA A 202 16.81 -1.78 17.37
N ASP A 203 15.61 -2.09 17.81
CA ASP A 203 15.23 -1.97 19.21
C ASP A 203 16.24 -2.76 20.05
N HIS A 204 17.01 -2.05 20.88
CA HIS A 204 17.93 -2.69 21.80
C HIS A 204 17.17 -3.39 22.92
N MET A 205 17.60 -4.60 23.25
CA MET A 205 17.15 -5.28 24.45
C MET A 205 17.91 -4.73 25.65
N ASP A 206 17.18 -4.33 26.69
CA ASP A 206 17.80 -3.75 27.87
C ASP A 206 18.51 -4.79 28.73
N THR A 207 17.97 -6.02 28.77
CA THR A 207 18.48 -7.06 29.65
C THR A 207 18.26 -8.45 29.05
N MET A 208 19.28 -9.29 29.11
CA MET A 208 19.19 -10.73 28.91
C MET A 208 19.27 -11.44 30.25
N ILE A 209 18.34 -12.34 30.52
CA ILE A 209 18.35 -13.20 31.72
C ILE A 209 18.71 -14.61 31.29
N ILE A 210 19.86 -15.11 31.75
CA ILE A 210 20.32 -16.48 31.53
C ILE A 210 19.92 -17.32 32.75
N TYR A 211 19.15 -18.37 32.53
CA TYR A 211 18.66 -19.21 33.62
C TYR A 211 18.88 -20.73 33.41
N LYS A 212 18.94 -21.50 34.50
CA LYS A 212 18.86 -22.96 34.50
C LYS A 212 17.43 -23.38 34.84
N GLU A 213 17.12 -24.65 34.58
CA GLU A 213 15.80 -25.22 34.86
C GLU A 213 15.39 -25.04 36.33
N ALA A 214 16.33 -25.23 37.26
CA ALA A 214 16.08 -25.05 38.68
C ALA A 214 15.74 -23.63 39.11
N THR A 215 16.17 -22.60 38.33
CA THR A 215 15.98 -21.17 38.63
C THR A 215 15.01 -20.51 37.67
N MET A 216 14.33 -21.29 36.82
CA MET A 216 13.42 -20.76 35.79
C MET A 216 12.30 -19.88 36.39
N LYS A 217 11.71 -20.30 37.49
CA LYS A 217 10.64 -19.55 38.15
C LYS A 217 11.10 -18.13 38.56
N ASP A 218 12.27 -18.04 39.20
CA ASP A 218 12.80 -16.77 39.67
C ASP A 218 13.22 -15.87 38.51
N ALA A 219 13.78 -16.46 37.45
CA ALA A 219 14.11 -15.74 36.23
C ALA A 219 12.86 -15.16 35.53
N ILE A 220 11.76 -15.92 35.46
CA ILE A 220 10.49 -15.45 34.89
C ILE A 220 9.94 -14.30 35.73
N LEU A 221 9.90 -14.43 37.05
CA LEU A 221 9.40 -13.37 37.94
C LEU A 221 10.21 -12.09 37.78
N ARG A 222 11.54 -12.22 37.71
CA ARG A 222 12.41 -11.06 37.48
C ARG A 222 12.22 -10.41 36.12
N ALA A 223 12.01 -11.22 35.08
CA ALA A 223 11.70 -10.69 33.74
C ALA A 223 10.39 -9.90 33.73
N GLU A 224 9.35 -10.41 34.40
CA GLU A 224 8.06 -9.74 34.50
C GLU A 224 8.15 -8.41 35.28
N GLU A 225 8.94 -8.34 36.36
CA GLU A 225 9.20 -7.10 37.07
C GLU A 225 9.85 -6.06 36.16
N LEU A 226 10.93 -6.44 35.46
CA LEU A 226 11.65 -5.56 34.54
C LEU A 226 10.77 -5.08 33.37
N ARG A 227 9.91 -5.97 32.84
CA ARG A 227 8.95 -5.60 31.79
C ARG A 227 7.89 -4.61 32.30
N LYS A 228 7.43 -4.75 33.54
CA LYS A 228 6.54 -3.76 34.18
C LYS A 228 7.21 -2.39 34.37
N GLU A 229 8.54 -2.37 34.55
CA GLU A 229 9.34 -1.15 34.54
C GLU A 229 9.57 -0.56 33.14
N GLY A 230 9.00 -1.20 32.08
CA GLY A 230 9.15 -0.75 30.70
C GLY A 230 10.41 -1.27 29.98
N LYS A 231 11.17 -2.18 30.60
CA LYS A 231 12.39 -2.73 30.02
C LYS A 231 12.09 -3.89 29.06
N LYS A 232 12.86 -3.96 27.98
CA LYS A 232 12.85 -5.07 27.03
C LYS A 232 13.77 -6.18 27.52
N VAL A 233 13.19 -7.36 27.80
CA VAL A 233 13.91 -8.47 28.45
C VAL A 233 13.84 -9.74 27.62
N ILE A 234 15.01 -10.32 27.34
CA ILE A 234 15.16 -11.68 26.78
C ILE A 234 15.34 -12.68 27.94
N LEU A 235 14.61 -13.79 27.87
CA LEU A 235 14.83 -14.96 28.72
C LEU A 235 15.49 -16.05 27.88
N GLU A 236 16.68 -16.51 28.30
CA GLU A 236 17.44 -17.54 27.61
C GLU A 236 17.83 -18.65 28.55
N ARG A 237 17.50 -19.89 28.21
CA ARG A 237 17.97 -21.06 28.97
C ARG A 237 19.45 -21.24 28.73
N LYS A 238 20.22 -21.44 29.82
CA LYS A 238 21.65 -21.66 29.74
C LYS A 238 21.96 -22.84 28.82
N ASN A 239 22.76 -22.59 27.79
CA ASN A 239 23.34 -23.64 26.99
C ASN A 239 24.65 -24.08 27.63
N ASP A 240 24.77 -25.39 27.92
CA ASP A 240 25.95 -25.93 28.59
C ASP A 240 27.23 -25.91 27.72
N LEU A 241 27.06 -25.71 26.41
CA LEU A 241 28.16 -25.51 25.46
C LEU A 241 28.67 -24.07 25.42
N CYS A 242 27.94 -23.13 26.01
CA CYS A 242 28.30 -21.72 26.01
C CYS A 242 28.91 -21.32 27.35
N SER A 243 30.06 -20.69 27.30
CA SER A 243 30.70 -20.06 28.44
C SER A 243 30.06 -18.70 28.79
N LYS A 244 30.36 -18.18 29.96
CA LYS A 244 29.95 -16.81 30.32
C LYS A 244 30.51 -15.77 29.34
N ALA A 245 31.75 -15.95 28.87
CA ALA A 245 32.37 -15.08 27.89
C ALA A 245 31.66 -15.08 26.53
N ASP A 246 31.01 -16.17 26.15
CA ASP A 246 30.24 -16.23 24.91
C ASP A 246 28.96 -15.39 25.00
N TYR A 247 28.27 -15.45 26.15
CA TYR A 247 27.11 -14.58 26.40
C TYR A 247 27.49 -13.10 26.48
N GLU A 248 28.61 -12.77 27.11
CA GLU A 248 29.11 -11.38 27.18
C GLU A 248 29.49 -10.85 25.78
N ARG A 249 30.12 -11.69 24.95
CA ARG A 249 30.41 -11.36 23.56
C ARG A 249 29.13 -11.12 22.77
N PHE A 250 28.15 -12.04 22.88
CA PHE A 250 26.84 -11.89 22.24
C PHE A 250 26.15 -10.59 22.67
N ALA A 251 26.15 -10.30 23.97
CA ALA A 251 25.56 -9.06 24.48
C ALA A 251 26.21 -7.82 23.92
N LYS A 252 27.55 -7.83 23.78
CA LYS A 252 28.28 -6.72 23.18
C LYS A 252 28.01 -6.55 21.69
N GLU A 253 27.99 -7.64 20.93
CA GLU A 253 27.71 -7.64 19.50
C GLU A 253 26.29 -7.14 19.20
N HIS A 254 25.32 -7.53 20.04
CA HIS A 254 23.90 -7.17 19.89
C HIS A 254 23.50 -5.94 20.72
N ARG A 255 24.47 -5.23 21.29
CA ARG A 255 24.26 -4.00 22.09
C ARG A 255 23.20 -4.16 23.19
N LEU A 256 23.23 -5.30 23.90
CA LEU A 256 22.34 -5.50 25.06
C LEU A 256 22.79 -4.63 26.23
N GLY A 257 21.83 -4.09 26.99
CA GLY A 257 22.13 -3.23 28.15
C GLY A 257 22.76 -3.95 29.34
N GLY A 258 22.55 -5.28 29.44
CA GLY A 258 23.16 -6.10 30.49
C GLY A 258 22.72 -7.54 30.49
N ILE A 259 23.41 -8.39 31.29
CA ILE A 259 23.04 -9.80 31.50
C ILE A 259 22.84 -10.07 32.99
N LEU A 260 21.74 -10.71 33.34
CA LEU A 260 21.47 -11.27 34.66
C LEU A 260 21.58 -12.80 34.59
N TYR A 261 22.24 -13.38 35.57
CA TYR A 261 22.47 -14.82 35.64
C TYR A 261 21.68 -15.43 36.81
N PHE A 262 20.81 -16.38 36.50
CA PHE A 262 20.08 -17.24 37.43
C PHE A 262 20.53 -18.69 37.21
N ILE A 263 21.76 -18.99 37.62
CA ILE A 263 22.45 -20.27 37.33
C ILE A 263 22.88 -20.98 38.57
#